data_338460491d57fd1027bf7bbbfe92f655
#
_entry.id   338460491d57fd1027bf7bbbfe92f655
#
_cell.length_a   1.000
_cell.length_b   1.000
_cell.length_c   1.000
_cell.angle_alpha   90.00
_cell.angle_beta   90.00
_cell.angle_gamma   90.00
#
_symmetry.space_group_name_H-M   'P 1'
#
loop_
_entity.id
_entity.type
_entity.pdbx_description
1 polymer ?
#
loop_
_entity_poly.entity_id
_entity_poly.type
_entity_poly.pdbx_seq_one_letter_code
_entity_poly.pdbx_strand_id
1 'polypeptide(L)'
;MMFITDGSDLIGVTRVLEIKYMVIIRSAFRVVGAWPSKFLGDVQTTSDVVVKYIQLVLNVVCQVAGILYLRENMDKLSFFELGHSYITVLMSVVSMSRIITYCTEAYQEIFSLYVRKIHLFNVRNDSEYAMEMHTKINKLCYFLTFFIHAFMTLGILMFNLIPMYSNYISGKFNRETGAFSGVSNATMEHAVYFLWPFNDTTDPIGYAIIVVFNWYISLVCSINYCTFDLFVYHLVFHIWGHLKILIHNLETFPRPIGAINEEQNDYTEEESKQIYERLKKLVQHHNLIIDFIARISDTFGLSLFVYLCYHQVCGCILLLECSTLELSALIRYGPLTAITFQLLIQVSLVFELLGSITESLMNAVYELPWEYMEVRHRRTVHIMLRQSQVSLNTRALNMVDIGSRTMIAIIKTSLSYFVMLRTFATDD
;
A
#
# COMPACT_ATOMS: atom_id res chain seq x y z
N MET A 1 -11.86 -21.70 -9.01
CA MET A 1 -13.13 -21.00 -8.76
C MET A 1 -13.35 -20.59 -7.28
N MET A 2 -12.50 -21.01 -6.35
CA MET A 2 -12.63 -20.70 -4.90
C MET A 2 -12.22 -19.27 -4.52
N PHE A 3 -11.62 -18.50 -5.44
CA PHE A 3 -10.99 -17.20 -5.18
C PHE A 3 -11.74 -15.98 -5.77
N ILE A 4 -12.85 -16.20 -6.46
CA ILE A 4 -13.66 -15.12 -7.01
C ILE A 4 -15.03 -15.22 -6.33
N THR A 5 -15.37 -14.25 -5.50
CA THR A 5 -16.71 -14.20 -4.91
C THR A 5 -17.69 -13.76 -6.00
N ASP A 6 -18.85 -14.39 -6.03
CA ASP A 6 -19.99 -14.01 -6.91
C ASP A 6 -20.85 -12.90 -6.28
N GLY A 7 -20.48 -12.40 -5.11
CA GLY A 7 -21.24 -11.44 -4.31
C GLY A 7 -22.08 -12.11 -3.22
N SER A 8 -22.12 -13.43 -3.16
CA SER A 8 -22.84 -14.17 -2.11
C SER A 8 -22.28 -13.92 -0.70
N ASP A 9 -21.02 -13.50 -0.61
CA ASP A 9 -20.36 -13.10 0.63
C ASP A 9 -20.89 -11.80 1.25
N LEU A 10 -21.71 -11.04 0.50
CA LEU A 10 -22.37 -9.83 0.97
C LEU A 10 -23.78 -10.08 1.51
N ILE A 11 -24.32 -11.31 1.36
CA ILE A 11 -25.66 -11.66 1.85
C ILE A 11 -25.64 -11.67 3.39
N GLY A 12 -26.54 -10.88 3.99
CA GLY A 12 -26.64 -10.75 5.46
C GLY A 12 -25.65 -9.79 6.10
N VAL A 13 -24.73 -9.19 5.34
CA VAL A 13 -23.81 -8.16 5.84
C VAL A 13 -24.57 -6.86 6.09
N THR A 14 -24.50 -6.36 7.33
CA THR A 14 -25.15 -5.12 7.74
C THR A 14 -24.18 -3.96 7.93
N ARG A 15 -22.90 -4.25 8.15
CA ARG A 15 -21.85 -3.26 8.43
C ARG A 15 -20.60 -3.51 7.59
N VAL A 16 -19.91 -2.45 7.21
CA VAL A 16 -18.65 -2.50 6.47
C VAL A 16 -17.61 -3.41 7.15
N LEU A 17 -17.53 -3.38 8.47
CA LEU A 17 -16.56 -4.16 9.26
C LEU A 17 -16.84 -5.67 9.30
N GLU A 18 -17.99 -6.12 8.80
CA GLU A 18 -18.37 -7.54 8.69
C GLU A 18 -17.96 -8.14 7.34
N ILE A 19 -17.58 -7.30 6.37
CA ILE A 19 -17.12 -7.75 5.05
C ILE A 19 -15.83 -8.55 5.23
N LYS A 20 -15.74 -9.72 4.58
CA LYS A 20 -14.65 -10.69 4.76
C LYS A 20 -13.24 -10.09 4.66
N TYR A 21 -12.98 -9.27 3.63
CA TYR A 21 -11.65 -8.67 3.49
C TYR A 21 -11.36 -7.64 4.59
N MET A 22 -12.38 -6.92 5.10
CA MET A 22 -12.20 -6.01 6.24
C MET A 22 -11.89 -6.77 7.54
N VAL A 23 -12.45 -7.97 7.72
CA VAL A 23 -12.13 -8.84 8.87
C VAL A 23 -10.67 -9.30 8.82
N ILE A 24 -10.15 -9.65 7.63
CA ILE A 24 -8.74 -10.03 7.45
C ILE A 24 -7.81 -8.84 7.78
N ILE A 25 -8.08 -7.66 7.22
CA ILE A 25 -7.32 -6.43 7.50
C ILE A 25 -7.35 -6.09 8.99
N ARG A 26 -8.53 -6.18 9.62
CA ARG A 26 -8.69 -5.96 11.07
C ARG A 26 -7.80 -6.89 11.89
N SER A 27 -7.78 -8.17 11.55
CA SER A 27 -6.96 -9.17 12.24
C SER A 27 -5.47 -8.86 12.10
N ALA A 28 -5.00 -8.53 10.88
CA ALA A 28 -3.61 -8.17 10.64
C ALA A 28 -3.21 -6.87 11.37
N PHE A 29 -4.02 -5.81 11.28
CA PHE A 29 -3.73 -4.54 11.95
C PHE A 29 -3.76 -4.62 13.48
N ARG A 30 -4.55 -5.52 14.06
CA ARG A 30 -4.50 -5.77 15.52
C ARG A 30 -3.18 -6.35 15.97
N VAL A 31 -2.53 -7.20 15.17
CA VAL A 31 -1.22 -7.78 15.49
C VAL A 31 -0.14 -6.69 15.67
N VAL A 32 -0.23 -5.60 14.90
CA VAL A 32 0.74 -4.48 14.95
C VAL A 32 0.22 -3.25 15.70
N GLY A 33 -0.97 -3.32 16.32
CA GLY A 33 -1.57 -2.20 17.04
C GLY A 33 -2.03 -1.04 16.14
N ALA A 34 -2.20 -1.28 14.84
CA ALA A 34 -2.61 -0.27 13.85
C ALA A 34 -4.14 -0.10 13.73
N TRP A 35 -4.94 -0.96 14.34
CA TRP A 35 -6.40 -0.88 14.26
C TRP A 35 -6.96 0.27 15.09
N PRO A 36 -7.71 1.22 14.49
CA PRO A 36 -8.23 2.41 15.19
C PRO A 36 -9.52 2.12 15.96
N SER A 37 -9.50 1.21 16.94
CA SER A 37 -10.66 0.71 17.68
C SER A 37 -11.55 1.84 18.24
N LYS A 38 -10.95 2.85 18.86
CA LYS A 38 -11.67 4.00 19.47
C LYS A 38 -12.54 4.76 18.46
N PHE A 39 -12.03 5.00 17.25
CA PHE A 39 -12.71 5.80 16.23
C PHE A 39 -13.79 5.01 15.48
N LEU A 40 -13.70 3.67 15.51
CA LEU A 40 -14.68 2.77 14.88
C LEU A 40 -15.80 2.32 15.84
N GLY A 41 -15.72 2.71 17.11
CA GLY A 41 -16.69 2.30 18.14
C GLY A 41 -16.44 0.88 18.67
N ASP A 42 -15.28 0.30 18.37
CA ASP A 42 -14.82 -0.95 19.00
C ASP A 42 -14.28 -0.68 20.40
N VAL A 43 -14.36 -1.67 21.28
CA VAL A 43 -13.73 -1.59 22.60
C VAL A 43 -12.20 -1.53 22.39
N GLN A 44 -11.61 -0.39 22.73
CA GLN A 44 -10.15 -0.27 22.73
C GLN A 44 -9.61 -1.03 23.93
N THR A 45 -8.85 -2.08 23.69
CA THR A 45 -8.16 -2.82 24.73
C THR A 45 -6.84 -2.10 25.07
N THR A 46 -6.47 -2.08 26.35
CA THR A 46 -5.15 -1.56 26.77
C THR A 46 -4.02 -2.25 25.99
N SER A 47 -4.21 -3.52 25.63
CA SER A 47 -3.33 -4.30 24.77
C SER A 47 -3.06 -3.64 23.41
N ASP A 48 -4.08 -3.06 22.72
CA ASP A 48 -3.91 -2.43 21.41
C ASP A 48 -2.95 -1.24 21.46
N VAL A 49 -3.02 -0.46 22.55
CA VAL A 49 -2.15 0.71 22.75
C VAL A 49 -0.72 0.26 23.09
N VAL A 50 -0.60 -0.70 24.01
CA VAL A 50 0.70 -1.25 24.44
C VAL A 50 1.43 -1.89 23.27
N VAL A 51 0.76 -2.70 22.47
CA VAL A 51 1.36 -3.35 21.28
C VAL A 51 1.94 -2.31 20.33
N LYS A 52 1.24 -1.23 20.04
CA LYS A 52 1.73 -0.17 19.15
C LYS A 52 3.03 0.46 19.65
N TYR A 53 3.14 0.78 20.93
CA TYR A 53 4.38 1.33 21.50
C TYR A 53 5.50 0.30 21.58
N ILE A 54 5.21 -0.97 21.87
CA ILE A 54 6.18 -2.07 21.79
C ILE A 54 6.74 -2.17 20.37
N GLN A 55 5.89 -2.12 19.33
CA GLN A 55 6.34 -2.15 17.94
C GLN A 55 7.25 -0.97 17.59
N LEU A 56 6.93 0.23 18.09
CA LEU A 56 7.77 1.41 17.87
C LEU A 56 9.16 1.22 18.48
N VAL A 57 9.22 0.82 19.76
CA VAL A 57 10.49 0.60 20.48
C VAL A 57 11.29 -0.52 19.81
N LEU A 58 10.64 -1.63 19.48
CA LEU A 58 11.27 -2.78 18.84
C LEU A 58 11.85 -2.41 17.47
N ASN A 59 11.14 -1.62 16.68
CA ASN A 59 11.64 -1.16 15.38
C ASN A 59 12.90 -0.27 15.55
N VAL A 60 12.91 0.63 16.54
CA VAL A 60 14.11 1.43 16.87
C VAL A 60 15.28 0.53 17.27
N VAL A 61 15.04 -0.45 18.14
CA VAL A 61 16.08 -1.41 18.59
C VAL A 61 16.64 -2.19 17.39
N CYS A 62 15.79 -2.72 16.52
CA CYS A 62 16.22 -3.45 15.32
C CYS A 62 17.01 -2.54 14.37
N GLN A 63 16.59 -1.28 14.20
CA GLN A 63 17.27 -0.33 13.34
C GLN A 63 18.67 0.00 13.87
N VAL A 64 18.80 0.27 15.17
CA VAL A 64 20.08 0.54 15.81
C VAL A 64 20.98 -0.70 15.75
N ALA A 65 20.48 -1.89 16.11
CA ALA A 65 21.24 -3.14 16.07
C ALA A 65 21.70 -3.51 14.65
N GLY A 66 20.87 -3.25 13.62
CA GLY A 66 21.23 -3.45 12.22
C GLY A 66 22.31 -2.47 11.75
N ILE A 67 22.22 -1.19 12.12
CA ILE A 67 23.25 -0.18 11.79
C ILE A 67 24.57 -0.52 12.48
N LEU A 68 24.55 -0.94 13.75
CA LEU A 68 25.75 -1.37 14.48
C LEU A 68 26.38 -2.60 13.83
N TYR A 69 25.57 -3.58 13.39
CA TYR A 69 26.06 -4.74 12.66
C TYR A 69 26.78 -4.33 11.37
N LEU A 70 26.17 -3.45 10.56
CA LEU A 70 26.79 -2.92 9.35
C LEU A 70 28.12 -2.24 9.66
N ARG A 71 28.17 -1.35 10.65
CA ARG A 71 29.38 -0.62 11.05
C ARG A 71 30.52 -1.56 11.48
N GLU A 72 30.20 -2.61 12.23
CA GLU A 72 31.24 -3.55 12.71
C GLU A 72 31.77 -4.45 11.61
N ASN A 73 30.96 -4.75 10.59
CA ASN A 73 31.34 -5.69 9.52
C ASN A 73 31.73 -5.00 8.20
N MET A 74 31.66 -3.67 8.10
CA MET A 74 31.95 -2.90 6.89
C MET A 74 33.39 -3.07 6.38
N ASP A 75 34.34 -3.26 7.30
CA ASP A 75 35.77 -3.50 6.98
C ASP A 75 36.11 -4.99 6.88
N LYS A 76 35.20 -5.89 7.25
CA LYS A 76 35.44 -7.34 7.33
C LYS A 76 34.80 -8.12 6.16
N LEU A 77 33.69 -7.62 5.67
CA LEU A 77 32.87 -8.27 4.65
C LEU A 77 32.79 -7.39 3.40
N SER A 78 32.67 -8.03 2.24
CA SER A 78 32.44 -7.31 0.99
C SER A 78 31.07 -6.61 0.96
N PHE A 79 30.93 -5.64 0.04
CA PHE A 79 29.65 -4.97 -0.18
C PHE A 79 28.53 -5.98 -0.48
N PHE A 80 28.84 -7.01 -1.27
CA PHE A 80 27.87 -8.05 -1.66
C PHE A 80 27.43 -8.92 -0.48
N GLU A 81 28.31 -9.23 0.47
CA GLU A 81 27.93 -9.97 1.69
C GLU A 81 27.06 -9.14 2.61
N LEU A 82 27.26 -7.81 2.63
CA LEU A 82 26.46 -6.87 3.42
C LEU A 82 25.18 -6.40 2.76
N GLY A 83 24.99 -6.66 1.45
CA GLY A 83 23.85 -6.17 0.66
C GLY A 83 22.50 -6.49 1.30
N HIS A 84 22.33 -7.71 1.79
CA HIS A 84 21.12 -8.12 2.52
C HIS A 84 20.87 -7.27 3.76
N SER A 85 21.93 -6.94 4.53
CA SER A 85 21.84 -6.13 5.74
C SER A 85 21.51 -4.67 5.42
N TYR A 86 22.04 -4.10 4.34
CA TYR A 86 21.63 -2.76 3.86
C TYR A 86 20.13 -2.72 3.54
N ILE A 87 19.63 -3.71 2.79
CA ILE A 87 18.22 -3.79 2.41
C ILE A 87 17.33 -3.90 3.67
N THR A 88 17.68 -4.75 4.63
CA THR A 88 16.88 -4.93 5.87
C THR A 88 16.86 -3.68 6.74
N VAL A 89 17.96 -2.94 6.85
CA VAL A 89 18.00 -1.64 7.56
C VAL A 89 17.12 -0.61 6.84
N LEU A 90 17.18 -0.52 5.51
CA LEU A 90 16.32 0.38 4.74
C LEU A 90 14.83 -0.01 4.84
N MET A 91 14.52 -1.31 4.86
CA MET A 91 13.16 -1.80 5.14
C MET A 91 12.66 -1.37 6.51
N SER A 92 13.51 -1.36 7.53
CA SER A 92 13.13 -0.92 8.88
C SER A 92 12.76 0.57 8.91
N VAL A 93 13.39 1.41 8.08
CA VAL A 93 13.04 2.84 7.94
C VAL A 93 11.63 3.00 7.37
N VAL A 94 11.26 2.23 6.34
CA VAL A 94 9.90 2.25 5.80
C VAL A 94 8.89 1.76 6.85
N SER A 95 9.19 0.65 7.56
CA SER A 95 8.35 0.14 8.64
C SER A 95 8.14 1.21 9.72
N MET A 96 9.20 1.92 10.12
CA MET A 96 9.12 3.03 11.08
C MET A 96 8.19 4.14 10.61
N SER A 97 8.30 4.57 9.35
CA SER A 97 7.43 5.62 8.78
C SER A 97 5.94 5.23 8.84
N ARG A 98 5.63 3.94 8.64
CA ARG A 98 4.27 3.40 8.72
C ARG A 98 3.76 3.32 10.15
N ILE A 99 4.60 2.88 11.09
CA ILE A 99 4.26 2.88 12.53
C ILE A 99 3.98 4.31 13.01
N ILE A 100 4.78 5.28 12.60
CA ILE A 100 4.53 6.71 12.90
C ILE A 100 3.17 7.14 12.33
N THR A 101 2.86 6.77 11.09
CA THR A 101 1.56 7.07 10.48
C THR A 101 0.40 6.51 11.31
N TYR A 102 0.47 5.28 11.81
CA TYR A 102 -0.55 4.69 12.69
C TYR A 102 -0.74 5.44 14.00
N CYS A 103 0.27 6.19 14.46
CA CYS A 103 0.21 6.98 15.67
C CYS A 103 -0.49 8.32 15.49
N THR A 104 -0.71 8.77 14.25
CA THR A 104 -1.34 10.07 13.95
C THR A 104 -2.87 10.02 14.10
N GLU A 105 -3.47 11.13 14.51
CA GLU A 105 -4.93 11.28 14.51
C GLU A 105 -5.49 11.26 13.09
N ALA A 106 -4.77 11.85 12.14
CA ALA A 106 -5.14 11.86 10.72
C ALA A 106 -5.39 10.45 10.17
N TYR A 107 -4.54 9.47 10.53
CA TYR A 107 -4.75 8.06 10.16
C TYR A 107 -6.05 7.50 10.73
N GLN A 108 -6.33 7.80 12.00
CA GLN A 108 -7.52 7.30 12.67
C GLN A 108 -8.80 7.93 12.09
N GLU A 109 -8.75 9.22 11.78
CA GLU A 109 -9.85 9.95 11.13
C GLU A 109 -10.12 9.46 9.72
N ILE A 110 -9.08 9.30 8.88
CA ILE A 110 -9.26 8.82 7.50
C ILE A 110 -9.82 7.41 7.47
N PHE A 111 -9.39 6.54 8.39
CA PHE A 111 -9.93 5.19 8.52
C PHE A 111 -11.42 5.21 8.89
N SER A 112 -11.78 6.04 9.87
CA SER A 112 -13.19 6.21 10.28
C SER A 112 -14.05 6.79 9.15
N LEU A 113 -13.53 7.78 8.43
CA LEU A 113 -14.20 8.40 7.28
C LEU A 113 -14.39 7.39 6.15
N TYR A 114 -13.37 6.56 5.87
CA TYR A 114 -13.46 5.46 4.92
C TYR A 114 -14.60 4.52 5.25
N VAL A 115 -14.63 3.98 6.47
CA VAL A 115 -15.67 3.01 6.88
C VAL A 115 -17.07 3.63 6.88
N ARG A 116 -17.21 4.89 7.31
CA ARG A 116 -18.53 5.51 7.50
C ARG A 116 -19.11 6.17 6.24
N LYS A 117 -18.26 6.67 5.33
CA LYS A 117 -18.73 7.48 4.19
C LYS A 117 -18.21 7.01 2.84
N ILE A 118 -16.92 6.64 2.74
CA ILE A 118 -16.28 6.37 1.45
C ILE A 118 -16.47 4.92 0.99
N HIS A 119 -16.63 3.99 1.90
CA HIS A 119 -16.84 2.61 1.51
C HIS A 119 -18.14 2.48 0.72
N LEU A 120 -18.06 1.96 -0.53
CA LEU A 120 -19.20 1.89 -1.47
C LEU A 120 -20.42 1.11 -0.92
N PHE A 121 -20.20 0.27 0.10
CA PHE A 121 -21.29 -0.38 0.81
C PHE A 121 -22.33 0.61 1.35
N ASN A 122 -21.91 1.82 1.73
CA ASN A 122 -22.81 2.83 2.29
C ASN A 122 -23.72 3.49 1.26
N VAL A 123 -23.32 3.50 -0.02
CA VAL A 123 -24.05 4.12 -1.13
C VAL A 123 -24.62 3.09 -2.13
N ARG A 124 -24.48 1.79 -1.84
CA ARG A 124 -24.86 0.71 -2.76
C ARG A 124 -26.36 0.70 -3.17
N ASN A 125 -27.21 1.26 -2.31
CA ASN A 125 -28.65 1.29 -2.52
C ASN A 125 -29.13 2.58 -3.22
N ASP A 126 -28.23 3.52 -3.54
CA ASP A 126 -28.60 4.81 -4.14
C ASP A 126 -29.01 4.67 -5.61
N SER A 127 -28.44 3.69 -6.32
CA SER A 127 -28.78 3.36 -7.71
C SER A 127 -28.36 1.93 -8.07
N GLU A 128 -28.90 1.37 -9.14
CA GLU A 128 -28.50 0.07 -9.69
C GLU A 128 -27.01 0.08 -10.08
N TYR A 129 -26.55 1.17 -10.71
CA TYR A 129 -25.14 1.33 -11.07
C TYR A 129 -24.21 1.39 -9.83
N ALA A 130 -24.67 2.01 -8.74
CA ALA A 130 -23.91 2.04 -7.48
C ALA A 130 -23.77 0.63 -6.87
N MET A 131 -24.81 -0.19 -6.95
CA MET A 131 -24.78 -1.59 -6.52
C MET A 131 -23.80 -2.41 -7.39
N GLU A 132 -23.84 -2.22 -8.70
CA GLU A 132 -22.92 -2.88 -9.63
C GLU A 132 -21.46 -2.52 -9.32
N MET A 133 -21.18 -1.22 -9.15
CA MET A 133 -19.83 -0.73 -8.79
C MET A 133 -19.38 -1.26 -7.44
N HIS A 134 -20.25 -1.25 -6.43
CA HIS A 134 -19.93 -1.85 -5.14
C HIS A 134 -19.53 -3.33 -5.28
N THR A 135 -20.31 -4.11 -6.05
CA THR A 135 -20.02 -5.53 -6.27
C THR A 135 -18.68 -5.75 -6.98
N LYS A 136 -18.37 -4.94 -8.01
CA LYS A 136 -17.09 -5.00 -8.74
C LYS A 136 -15.90 -4.69 -7.82
N ILE A 137 -16.01 -3.60 -7.06
CA ILE A 137 -14.94 -3.19 -6.14
C ILE A 137 -14.78 -4.19 -4.99
N ASN A 138 -15.87 -4.71 -4.45
CA ASN A 138 -15.81 -5.75 -3.41
C ASN A 138 -15.05 -6.99 -3.89
N LYS A 139 -15.33 -7.47 -5.11
CA LYS A 139 -14.60 -8.60 -5.71
C LYS A 139 -13.11 -8.32 -5.85
N LEU A 140 -12.75 -7.13 -6.33
CA LEU A 140 -11.36 -6.70 -6.49
C LEU A 140 -10.64 -6.62 -5.14
N CYS A 141 -11.24 -5.97 -4.14
CA CYS A 141 -10.69 -5.84 -2.80
C CYS A 141 -10.51 -7.20 -2.12
N TYR A 142 -11.50 -8.09 -2.26
CA TYR A 142 -11.41 -9.45 -1.69
C TYR A 142 -10.29 -10.26 -2.35
N PHE A 143 -10.23 -10.26 -3.69
CA PHE A 143 -9.18 -10.97 -4.43
C PHE A 143 -7.78 -10.49 -4.04
N LEU A 144 -7.56 -9.17 -4.03
CA LEU A 144 -6.26 -8.59 -3.66
C LEU A 144 -5.90 -8.87 -2.21
N THR A 145 -6.87 -8.79 -1.29
CA THR A 145 -6.63 -9.09 0.13
C THR A 145 -6.18 -10.53 0.31
N PHE A 146 -6.86 -11.47 -0.31
CA PHE A 146 -6.49 -12.88 -0.23
C PHE A 146 -5.13 -13.13 -0.89
N PHE A 147 -4.92 -12.61 -2.10
CA PHE A 147 -3.68 -12.80 -2.87
C PHE A 147 -2.46 -12.24 -2.11
N ILE A 148 -2.54 -11.00 -1.62
CA ILE A 148 -1.44 -10.35 -0.92
C ILE A 148 -1.12 -11.07 0.39
N HIS A 149 -2.13 -11.49 1.17
CA HIS A 149 -1.89 -12.23 2.42
C HIS A 149 -1.33 -13.64 2.18
N ALA A 150 -1.79 -14.35 1.15
CA ALA A 150 -1.22 -15.63 0.77
C ALA A 150 0.24 -15.50 0.34
N PHE A 151 0.54 -14.50 -0.50
CA PHE A 151 1.89 -14.21 -0.96
C PHE A 151 2.81 -13.74 0.18
N MET A 152 2.30 -12.91 1.09
CA MET A 152 2.98 -12.49 2.31
C MET A 152 3.35 -13.70 3.19
N THR A 153 2.41 -14.62 3.40
CA THR A 153 2.65 -15.83 4.20
C THR A 153 3.72 -16.72 3.57
N LEU A 154 3.65 -16.92 2.25
CA LEU A 154 4.68 -17.67 1.51
C LEU A 154 6.05 -16.97 1.63
N GLY A 155 6.10 -15.66 1.51
CA GLY A 155 7.33 -14.86 1.67
C GLY A 155 7.96 -15.04 3.05
N ILE A 156 7.17 -14.95 4.12
CA ILE A 156 7.63 -15.16 5.50
C ILE A 156 8.21 -16.57 5.69
N LEU A 157 7.52 -17.58 5.15
CA LEU A 157 7.97 -18.98 5.22
C LEU A 157 9.32 -19.14 4.50
N MET A 158 9.42 -18.69 3.24
CA MET A 158 10.66 -18.81 2.46
C MET A 158 11.81 -18.05 3.14
N PHE A 159 11.57 -16.81 3.57
CA PHE A 159 12.59 -15.97 4.19
C PHE A 159 13.23 -16.57 5.43
N ASN A 160 12.45 -17.27 6.27
CA ASN A 160 12.95 -17.87 7.50
C ASN A 160 13.43 -19.33 7.30
N LEU A 161 12.80 -20.10 6.41
CA LEU A 161 13.14 -21.51 6.21
C LEU A 161 14.40 -21.69 5.36
N ILE A 162 14.70 -20.82 4.41
CA ILE A 162 15.85 -20.95 3.52
C ILE A 162 17.18 -20.96 4.31
N PRO A 163 17.46 -20.02 5.24
CA PRO A 163 18.68 -20.09 6.04
C PRO A 163 18.75 -21.32 6.95
N MET A 164 17.63 -21.75 7.52
CA MET A 164 17.57 -22.96 8.33
C MET A 164 17.89 -24.22 7.51
N TYR A 165 17.37 -24.30 6.30
CA TYR A 165 17.64 -25.39 5.38
C TYR A 165 19.10 -25.38 4.88
N SER A 166 19.66 -24.21 4.61
CA SER A 166 21.09 -24.02 4.27
C SER A 166 21.98 -24.56 5.41
N ASN A 167 21.70 -24.17 6.65
CA ASN A 167 22.42 -24.64 7.83
C ASN A 167 22.33 -26.17 7.98
N TYR A 168 21.17 -26.76 7.67
CA TYR A 168 20.96 -28.21 7.74
C TYR A 168 21.80 -28.96 6.69
N ILE A 169 21.70 -28.57 5.42
CA ILE A 169 22.46 -29.23 4.33
C ILE A 169 23.96 -29.08 4.53
N SER A 170 24.42 -27.90 4.97
CA SER A 170 25.84 -27.64 5.22
C SER A 170 26.38 -28.35 6.47
N GLY A 171 25.55 -29.16 7.14
CA GLY A 171 25.99 -29.94 8.32
C GLY A 171 26.33 -29.09 9.55
N LYS A 172 25.94 -27.81 9.58
CA LYS A 172 26.26 -26.87 10.67
C LYS A 172 25.61 -27.28 12.01
N PHE A 173 24.57 -28.09 12.00
CA PHE A 173 23.94 -28.68 13.19
C PHE A 173 24.67 -29.91 13.75
N ASN A 174 25.72 -30.41 13.07
CA ASN A 174 26.49 -31.55 13.58
C ASN A 174 27.19 -31.15 14.88
N ARG A 175 27.04 -31.99 15.95
CA ARG A 175 27.61 -31.71 17.27
C ARG A 175 29.13 -31.82 17.31
N GLU A 176 29.73 -32.62 16.41
CA GLU A 176 31.19 -32.89 16.43
C GLU A 176 31.95 -31.93 15.47
N THR A 177 31.37 -31.59 14.33
CA THR A 177 32.04 -30.84 13.24
C THR A 177 31.33 -29.56 12.86
N GLY A 178 30.13 -29.30 13.36
CA GLY A 178 29.30 -28.16 13.00
C GLY A 178 29.62 -26.90 13.80
N ALA A 179 28.79 -25.88 13.62
CA ALA A 179 28.96 -24.55 14.23
C ALA A 179 28.97 -24.53 15.77
N PHE A 180 28.33 -25.53 16.39
CA PHE A 180 28.23 -25.64 17.86
C PHE A 180 29.33 -26.50 18.51
N SER A 181 30.25 -27.05 17.70
CA SER A 181 31.33 -27.94 18.22
C SER A 181 32.43 -27.19 18.92
N GLY A 182 32.59 -25.87 18.72
CA GLY A 182 33.71 -25.08 19.19
C GLY A 182 35.06 -25.38 18.51
N VAL A 183 35.11 -26.37 17.61
CA VAL A 183 36.28 -26.78 16.84
C VAL A 183 36.25 -26.22 15.42
N SER A 184 35.07 -25.99 14.88
CA SER A 184 34.87 -25.47 13.52
C SER A 184 34.75 -23.97 13.49
N ASN A 185 35.31 -23.31 12.47
CA ASN A 185 35.08 -21.89 12.17
C ASN A 185 33.71 -21.64 11.52
N ALA A 186 32.86 -22.69 11.41
CA ALA A 186 31.54 -22.56 10.82
C ALA A 186 30.62 -21.73 11.72
N THR A 187 29.84 -20.84 11.10
CA THR A 187 28.84 -20.02 11.77
C THR A 187 27.47 -20.30 11.21
N MET A 188 26.44 -20.17 12.06
CA MET A 188 25.04 -20.34 11.64
C MET A 188 24.58 -19.14 10.80
N GLU A 189 23.79 -19.43 9.78
CA GLU A 189 23.13 -18.39 8.96
C GLU A 189 21.79 -18.01 9.58
N HIS A 190 21.46 -16.73 9.48
CA HIS A 190 20.21 -16.13 9.94
C HIS A 190 19.43 -15.49 8.78
N ALA A 191 18.13 -15.34 8.97
CA ALA A 191 17.29 -14.59 8.02
C ALA A 191 17.58 -13.09 8.05
N VAL A 192 17.89 -12.53 9.24
CA VAL A 192 18.33 -11.14 9.42
C VAL A 192 19.49 -11.14 10.42
N TYR A 193 20.46 -10.27 10.15
CA TYR A 193 21.64 -10.10 11.00
C TYR A 193 21.54 -8.80 11.78
N PHE A 194 21.73 -8.92 13.09
CA PHE A 194 21.79 -7.80 14.03
C PHE A 194 23.00 -7.96 14.95
N LEU A 195 23.51 -6.88 15.47
CA LEU A 195 24.54 -6.96 16.51
C LEU A 195 23.86 -7.16 17.87
N TRP A 196 24.04 -8.34 18.45
CA TRP A 196 23.49 -8.71 19.75
C TRP A 196 24.60 -8.76 20.84
N PRO A 197 24.29 -8.53 22.12
CA PRO A 197 25.24 -8.63 23.20
C PRO A 197 25.60 -10.08 23.61
N PHE A 198 25.10 -11.07 22.85
CA PHE A 198 25.37 -12.49 23.05
C PHE A 198 25.70 -13.16 21.72
N ASN A 199 26.31 -14.34 21.80
CA ASN A 199 26.71 -15.08 20.61
C ASN A 199 25.50 -15.82 20.04
N ASP A 200 25.11 -15.50 18.81
CA ASP A 200 23.96 -16.08 18.08
C ASP A 200 24.39 -17.01 16.94
N THR A 201 25.67 -17.05 16.61
CA THR A 201 26.18 -17.81 15.47
C THR A 201 26.83 -19.15 15.83
N THR A 202 27.34 -19.29 17.07
CA THR A 202 28.01 -20.51 17.55
C THR A 202 27.45 -21.04 18.87
N ASP A 203 26.52 -20.31 19.53
CA ASP A 203 25.77 -20.79 20.69
C ASP A 203 24.38 -21.29 20.31
N PRO A 204 24.00 -22.56 20.66
CA PRO A 204 22.69 -23.12 20.32
C PRO A 204 21.51 -22.34 20.89
N ILE A 205 21.65 -21.80 22.11
CA ILE A 205 20.58 -21.04 22.77
C ILE A 205 20.44 -19.67 22.11
N GLY A 206 21.56 -18.99 21.86
CA GLY A 206 21.59 -17.73 21.15
C GLY A 206 20.97 -17.85 19.76
N TYR A 207 21.33 -18.89 19.01
CA TYR A 207 20.74 -19.19 17.70
C TYR A 207 19.22 -19.38 17.78
N ALA A 208 18.72 -20.21 18.71
CA ALA A 208 17.29 -20.46 18.85
C ALA A 208 16.50 -19.18 19.19
N ILE A 209 17.03 -18.33 20.07
CA ILE A 209 16.40 -17.04 20.42
C ILE A 209 16.26 -16.17 19.16
N ILE A 210 17.34 -16.05 18.36
CA ILE A 210 17.31 -15.21 17.15
C ILE A 210 16.41 -15.79 16.07
N VAL A 211 16.33 -17.10 15.91
CA VAL A 211 15.37 -17.73 14.97
C VAL A 211 13.94 -17.33 15.34
N VAL A 212 13.52 -17.48 16.59
CA VAL A 212 12.16 -17.09 17.04
C VAL A 212 11.93 -15.59 16.85
N PHE A 213 12.94 -14.77 17.16
CA PHE A 213 12.88 -13.32 16.96
C PHE A 213 12.73 -12.95 15.48
N ASN A 214 13.48 -13.59 14.57
CA ASN A 214 13.40 -13.37 13.14
C ASN A 214 12.01 -13.73 12.57
N TRP A 215 11.39 -14.81 13.04
CA TRP A 215 10.00 -15.14 12.69
C TRP A 215 9.01 -14.03 13.09
N TYR A 216 9.14 -13.53 14.31
CA TYR A 216 8.29 -12.46 14.81
C TYR A 216 8.50 -11.16 14.02
N ILE A 217 9.74 -10.73 13.80
CA ILE A 217 10.07 -9.51 13.04
C ILE A 217 9.61 -9.63 11.59
N SER A 218 9.79 -10.79 10.95
CA SER A 218 9.33 -11.03 9.59
C SER A 218 7.82 -10.87 9.47
N LEU A 219 7.04 -11.38 10.43
CA LEU A 219 5.60 -11.22 10.46
C LEU A 219 5.20 -9.74 10.60
N VAL A 220 5.76 -9.05 11.57
CA VAL A 220 5.45 -7.62 11.83
C VAL A 220 5.84 -6.75 10.66
N CYS A 221 7.04 -6.95 10.10
CA CYS A 221 7.50 -6.20 8.95
C CYS A 221 6.61 -6.44 7.73
N SER A 222 6.25 -7.69 7.46
CA SER A 222 5.38 -8.05 6.35
C SER A 222 3.97 -7.45 6.47
N ILE A 223 3.39 -7.40 7.68
CA ILE A 223 2.11 -6.72 7.91
C ILE A 223 2.26 -5.22 7.64
N ASN A 224 3.32 -4.58 8.17
CA ASN A 224 3.57 -3.17 7.94
C ASN A 224 3.83 -2.82 6.48
N TYR A 225 4.32 -3.76 5.67
CA TYR A 225 4.49 -3.56 4.22
C TYR A 225 3.21 -3.90 3.46
N CYS A 226 2.80 -5.16 3.50
CA CYS A 226 1.76 -5.67 2.62
C CYS A 226 0.36 -5.22 3.02
N THR A 227 0.01 -5.26 4.31
CA THR A 227 -1.34 -4.92 4.75
C THR A 227 -1.57 -3.40 4.76
N PHE A 228 -0.52 -2.61 5.02
CA PHE A 228 -0.61 -1.15 4.91
C PHE A 228 -0.88 -0.73 3.47
N ASP A 229 -0.09 -1.22 2.51
CA ASP A 229 -0.27 -0.89 1.10
C ASP A 229 -1.65 -1.37 0.60
N LEU A 230 -2.06 -2.57 0.99
CA LEU A 230 -3.37 -3.10 0.68
C LEU A 230 -4.50 -2.20 1.19
N PHE A 231 -4.39 -1.68 2.40
CA PHE A 231 -5.37 -0.72 2.93
C PHE A 231 -5.43 0.56 2.08
N VAL A 232 -4.28 1.12 1.73
CA VAL A 232 -4.21 2.29 0.84
C VAL A 232 -4.83 1.98 -0.53
N TYR A 233 -4.58 0.79 -1.10
CA TYR A 233 -5.22 0.36 -2.34
C TYR A 233 -6.75 0.30 -2.23
N HIS A 234 -7.27 -0.18 -1.09
CA HIS A 234 -8.73 -0.18 -0.87
C HIS A 234 -9.30 1.23 -0.85
N LEU A 235 -8.61 2.20 -0.22
CA LEU A 235 -9.04 3.60 -0.25
C LEU A 235 -9.14 4.10 -1.70
N VAL A 236 -8.11 3.85 -2.51
CA VAL A 236 -8.05 4.27 -3.92
C VAL A 236 -9.16 3.60 -4.75
N PHE A 237 -9.39 2.30 -4.60
CA PHE A 237 -10.43 1.60 -5.37
C PHE A 237 -11.84 2.09 -5.03
N HIS A 238 -12.12 2.38 -3.76
CA HIS A 238 -13.42 2.94 -3.40
C HIS A 238 -13.60 4.36 -3.93
N ILE A 239 -12.56 5.20 -3.94
CA ILE A 239 -12.60 6.52 -4.59
C ILE A 239 -12.83 6.38 -6.08
N TRP A 240 -12.10 5.48 -6.73
CA TRP A 240 -12.29 5.21 -8.17
C TRP A 240 -13.74 4.76 -8.46
N GLY A 241 -14.33 3.93 -7.60
CA GLY A 241 -15.74 3.56 -7.69
C GLY A 241 -16.69 4.76 -7.53
N HIS A 242 -16.42 5.65 -6.57
CA HIS A 242 -17.18 6.90 -6.43
C HIS A 242 -17.06 7.81 -7.65
N LEU A 243 -15.87 7.93 -8.26
CA LEU A 243 -15.66 8.69 -9.49
C LEU A 243 -16.46 8.10 -10.65
N LYS A 244 -16.49 6.76 -10.79
CA LYS A 244 -17.33 6.09 -11.80
C LYS A 244 -18.84 6.35 -11.60
N ILE A 245 -19.31 6.29 -10.36
CA ILE A 245 -20.71 6.62 -10.02
C ILE A 245 -21.00 8.09 -10.32
N LEU A 246 -20.08 9.00 -9.99
CA LEU A 246 -20.23 10.42 -10.27
C LEU A 246 -20.31 10.69 -11.78
N ILE A 247 -19.42 10.10 -12.59
CA ILE A 247 -19.42 10.21 -14.04
C ILE A 247 -20.75 9.68 -14.62
N HIS A 248 -21.18 8.49 -14.21
CA HIS A 248 -22.44 7.93 -14.66
C HIS A 248 -23.65 8.84 -14.33
N ASN A 249 -23.68 9.44 -13.15
CA ASN A 249 -24.73 10.36 -12.74
C ASN A 249 -24.69 11.69 -13.53
N LEU A 250 -23.53 12.11 -14.01
CA LEU A 250 -23.35 13.27 -14.90
C LEU A 250 -23.83 12.93 -16.32
N GLU A 251 -23.42 11.79 -16.88
CA GLU A 251 -23.82 11.31 -18.21
C GLU A 251 -25.32 11.06 -18.33
N THR A 252 -25.94 10.60 -17.24
CA THR A 252 -27.40 10.35 -17.17
C THR A 252 -28.18 11.55 -16.66
N PHE A 253 -27.59 12.75 -16.70
CA PHE A 253 -28.27 13.96 -16.27
C PHE A 253 -29.43 14.30 -17.21
N PRO A 254 -30.64 14.60 -16.69
CA PRO A 254 -31.83 14.79 -17.53
C PRO A 254 -31.71 16.07 -18.38
N ARG A 255 -32.19 15.95 -19.63
CA ARG A 255 -32.42 17.10 -20.52
C ARG A 255 -33.86 17.61 -20.37
N PRO A 256 -34.15 18.88 -20.73
CA PRO A 256 -35.52 19.39 -20.71
C PRO A 256 -36.48 18.53 -21.56
N ILE A 257 -37.68 18.28 -21.06
CA ILE A 257 -38.69 17.50 -21.80
C ILE A 257 -39.06 18.23 -23.09
N GLY A 258 -39.14 19.57 -23.07
CA GLY A 258 -39.42 20.40 -24.24
C GLY A 258 -38.34 20.33 -25.31
N ALA A 259 -37.05 20.17 -24.98
CA ALA A 259 -35.97 20.04 -25.95
C ALA A 259 -36.03 18.71 -26.73
N ILE A 260 -36.64 17.66 -26.17
CA ILE A 260 -36.84 16.39 -26.84
C ILE A 260 -37.94 16.52 -27.94
N ASN A 261 -38.90 17.42 -27.73
CA ASN A 261 -40.06 17.62 -28.61
C ASN A 261 -39.91 18.85 -29.51
N GLU A 262 -38.77 19.53 -29.53
CA GLU A 262 -38.51 20.80 -30.27
C GLU A 262 -39.45 21.97 -29.91
N GLU A 263 -40.19 21.88 -28.80
CA GLU A 263 -41.21 22.87 -28.41
C GLU A 263 -40.68 23.95 -27.46
N GLN A 264 -39.64 23.64 -26.68
CA GLN A 264 -39.09 24.56 -25.65
C GLN A 264 -37.61 24.36 -25.43
N ASN A 265 -36.82 25.45 -25.38
CA ASN A 265 -35.36 25.39 -25.30
C ASN A 265 -34.79 25.47 -23.88
N ASP A 266 -35.60 25.72 -22.85
CA ASP A 266 -35.17 25.88 -21.47
C ASP A 266 -35.95 24.97 -20.53
N TYR A 267 -35.35 24.66 -19.36
CA TYR A 267 -36.06 23.95 -18.29
C TYR A 267 -37.23 24.79 -17.75
N THR A 268 -38.36 24.13 -17.53
CA THR A 268 -39.49 24.72 -16.79
C THR A 268 -39.08 25.05 -15.34
N GLU A 269 -39.88 25.89 -14.65
CA GLU A 269 -39.58 26.28 -13.26
C GLU A 269 -39.56 25.04 -12.33
N GLU A 270 -40.42 24.05 -12.55
CA GLU A 270 -40.49 22.80 -11.80
C GLU A 270 -39.26 21.93 -12.06
N GLU A 271 -38.86 21.77 -13.32
CA GLU A 271 -37.65 21.05 -13.71
C GLU A 271 -36.40 21.76 -13.16
N SER A 272 -36.34 23.09 -13.21
CA SER A 272 -35.22 23.87 -12.69
C SER A 272 -34.96 23.62 -11.19
N LYS A 273 -36.02 23.44 -10.37
CA LYS A 273 -35.91 23.06 -8.96
C LYS A 273 -35.33 21.65 -8.79
N GLN A 274 -35.77 20.69 -9.59
CA GLN A 274 -35.27 19.30 -9.56
C GLN A 274 -33.80 19.26 -10.01
N ILE A 275 -33.45 19.98 -11.06
CA ILE A 275 -32.08 20.15 -11.57
C ILE A 275 -31.17 20.73 -10.50
N TYR A 276 -31.62 21.75 -9.77
CA TYR A 276 -30.87 22.34 -8.67
C TYR A 276 -30.52 21.29 -7.60
N GLU A 277 -31.46 20.50 -7.15
CA GLU A 277 -31.19 19.48 -6.11
C GLU A 277 -30.28 18.35 -6.63
N ARG A 278 -30.41 17.96 -7.92
CA ARG A 278 -29.48 17.00 -8.52
C ARG A 278 -28.07 17.57 -8.64
N LEU A 279 -27.93 18.78 -9.18
CA LEU A 279 -26.63 19.45 -9.34
C LEU A 279 -25.94 19.65 -7.98
N LYS A 280 -26.69 20.02 -6.96
CA LYS A 280 -26.19 20.14 -5.58
C LYS A 280 -25.63 18.82 -5.04
N LYS A 281 -26.32 17.68 -5.27
CA LYS A 281 -25.84 16.34 -4.88
C LYS A 281 -24.56 15.97 -5.62
N LEU A 282 -24.46 16.25 -6.92
CA LEU A 282 -23.26 15.98 -7.72
C LEU A 282 -22.05 16.80 -7.22
N VAL A 283 -22.25 18.08 -6.94
CA VAL A 283 -21.18 18.95 -6.38
C VAL A 283 -20.75 18.46 -5.00
N GLN A 284 -21.70 18.07 -4.14
CA GLN A 284 -21.37 17.52 -2.81
C GLN A 284 -20.58 16.22 -2.91
N HIS A 285 -20.96 15.34 -3.85
CA HIS A 285 -20.25 14.08 -4.10
C HIS A 285 -18.84 14.33 -4.65
N HIS A 286 -18.69 15.25 -5.60
CA HIS A 286 -17.39 15.67 -6.14
C HIS A 286 -16.49 16.23 -5.05
N ASN A 287 -17.00 17.14 -4.21
CA ASN A 287 -16.24 17.73 -3.10
C ASN A 287 -15.81 16.66 -2.07
N LEU A 288 -16.67 15.68 -1.76
CA LEU A 288 -16.33 14.57 -0.88
C LEU A 288 -15.14 13.78 -1.41
N ILE A 289 -15.11 13.49 -2.72
CA ILE A 289 -14.02 12.76 -3.38
C ILE A 289 -12.71 13.55 -3.30
N ILE A 290 -12.74 14.83 -3.67
CA ILE A 290 -11.55 15.70 -3.67
C ILE A 290 -10.99 15.85 -2.25
N ASP A 291 -11.85 16.13 -1.25
CA ASP A 291 -11.43 16.25 0.15
C ASP A 291 -10.76 14.96 0.65
N PHE A 292 -11.31 13.81 0.27
CA PHE A 292 -10.76 12.52 0.69
C PHE A 292 -9.41 12.21 0.01
N ILE A 293 -9.23 12.54 -1.27
CA ILE A 293 -7.94 12.41 -1.98
C ILE A 293 -6.88 13.30 -1.32
N ALA A 294 -7.23 14.54 -0.97
CA ALA A 294 -6.33 15.44 -0.25
C ALA A 294 -5.92 14.84 1.11
N ARG A 295 -6.87 14.31 1.88
CA ARG A 295 -6.59 13.63 3.15
C ARG A 295 -5.70 12.39 3.00
N ILE A 296 -5.84 11.62 1.92
CA ILE A 296 -4.91 10.52 1.62
C ILE A 296 -3.49 11.06 1.45
N SER A 297 -3.31 12.12 0.64
CA SER A 297 -2.01 12.74 0.40
C SER A 297 -1.38 13.26 1.70
N ASP A 298 -2.17 13.91 2.56
CA ASP A 298 -1.69 14.47 3.83
C ASP A 298 -1.34 13.36 4.85
N THR A 299 -2.18 12.32 4.95
CA THR A 299 -1.99 11.26 5.94
C THR A 299 -0.86 10.30 5.57
N PHE A 300 -0.80 9.89 4.32
CA PHE A 300 0.13 8.86 3.86
C PHE A 300 1.35 9.42 3.12
N GLY A 301 1.39 10.71 2.83
CA GLY A 301 2.39 11.34 1.97
C GLY A 301 3.82 11.12 2.42
N LEU A 302 4.11 11.22 3.73
CA LEU A 302 5.44 10.95 4.29
C LEU A 302 5.84 9.48 4.10
N SER A 303 4.94 8.56 4.45
CA SER A 303 5.20 7.12 4.34
C SER A 303 5.39 6.69 2.89
N LEU A 304 4.61 7.24 1.96
CA LEU A 304 4.74 6.99 0.53
C LEU A 304 6.05 7.59 -0.04
N PHE A 305 6.47 8.74 0.42
CA PHE A 305 7.74 9.34 0.02
C PHE A 305 8.93 8.48 0.46
N VAL A 306 8.97 8.07 1.73
CA VAL A 306 10.01 7.16 2.26
C VAL A 306 10.01 5.84 1.50
N TYR A 307 8.84 5.33 1.14
CA TYR A 307 8.69 4.12 0.34
C TYR A 307 9.26 4.25 -1.08
N LEU A 308 9.03 5.38 -1.77
CA LEU A 308 9.62 5.64 -3.08
C LEU A 308 11.15 5.76 -3.01
N CYS A 309 11.68 6.45 -1.99
CA CYS A 309 13.12 6.52 -1.73
C CYS A 309 13.73 5.14 -1.47
N TYR A 310 13.05 4.30 -0.70
CA TYR A 310 13.44 2.91 -0.48
C TYR A 310 13.56 2.15 -1.81
N HIS A 311 12.55 2.21 -2.67
CA HIS A 311 12.59 1.53 -3.96
C HIS A 311 13.71 2.03 -4.87
N GLN A 312 14.01 3.33 -4.83
CA GLN A 312 15.12 3.91 -5.59
C GLN A 312 16.46 3.33 -5.16
N VAL A 313 16.73 3.28 -3.85
CA VAL A 313 18.02 2.82 -3.32
C VAL A 313 18.14 1.29 -3.40
N CYS A 314 17.10 0.57 -2.92
CA CYS A 314 17.11 -0.90 -2.94
C CYS A 314 17.09 -1.47 -4.36
N GLY A 315 16.42 -0.80 -5.32
CA GLY A 315 16.47 -1.19 -6.71
C GLY A 315 17.89 -1.18 -7.27
N CYS A 316 18.70 -0.18 -6.94
CA CYS A 316 20.11 -0.12 -7.33
C CYS A 316 20.95 -1.24 -6.70
N ILE A 317 20.81 -1.45 -5.38
CA ILE A 317 21.55 -2.49 -4.64
C ILE A 317 21.19 -3.88 -5.18
N LEU A 318 19.91 -4.19 -5.32
CA LEU A 318 19.45 -5.50 -5.78
C LEU A 318 19.87 -5.82 -7.21
N LEU A 319 19.85 -4.83 -8.11
CA LEU A 319 20.35 -5.03 -9.47
C LEU A 319 21.86 -5.28 -9.47
N LEU A 320 22.62 -4.61 -8.61
CA LEU A 320 24.05 -4.82 -8.48
C LEU A 320 24.35 -6.23 -7.94
N GLU A 321 23.64 -6.69 -6.91
CA GLU A 321 23.75 -8.06 -6.38
C GLU A 321 23.46 -9.14 -7.44
N CYS A 322 22.42 -8.93 -8.26
CA CYS A 322 22.08 -9.84 -9.35
C CYS A 322 23.09 -9.79 -10.51
N SER A 323 23.94 -8.76 -10.60
CA SER A 323 24.88 -8.59 -11.73
C SER A 323 26.07 -9.52 -11.71
N THR A 324 26.39 -10.12 -10.56
CA THR A 324 27.45 -11.13 -10.44
C THR A 324 27.17 -12.37 -11.28
N LEU A 325 25.88 -12.61 -11.65
CA LEU A 325 25.38 -13.78 -12.38
C LEU A 325 25.75 -15.12 -11.74
N GLU A 326 26.24 -15.12 -10.50
CA GLU A 326 26.45 -16.33 -9.74
C GLU A 326 25.10 -16.94 -9.37
N LEU A 327 24.96 -18.26 -9.53
CA LEU A 327 23.73 -18.97 -9.26
C LEU A 327 23.24 -18.77 -7.80
N SER A 328 24.18 -18.74 -6.87
CA SER A 328 23.94 -18.48 -5.43
C SER A 328 23.33 -17.10 -5.19
N ALA A 329 23.88 -16.06 -5.82
CA ALA A 329 23.38 -14.69 -5.73
C ALA A 329 22.01 -14.55 -6.41
N LEU A 330 21.81 -15.17 -7.58
CA LEU A 330 20.54 -15.14 -8.30
C LEU A 330 19.41 -15.84 -7.52
N ILE A 331 19.70 -16.98 -6.89
CA ILE A 331 18.71 -17.68 -6.06
C ILE A 331 18.33 -16.84 -4.83
N ARG A 332 19.30 -16.13 -4.23
CA ARG A 332 19.10 -15.31 -3.03
C ARG A 332 18.42 -13.98 -3.32
N TYR A 333 18.91 -13.23 -4.29
CA TYR A 333 18.48 -11.85 -4.56
C TYR A 333 17.50 -11.70 -5.72
N GLY A 334 17.46 -12.65 -6.66
CA GLY A 334 16.54 -12.61 -7.81
C GLY A 334 15.08 -12.50 -7.42
N PRO A 335 14.55 -13.39 -6.56
CA PRO A 335 13.16 -13.29 -6.08
C PRO A 335 12.89 -11.97 -5.33
N LEU A 336 13.83 -11.52 -4.51
CA LEU A 336 13.69 -10.25 -3.76
C LEU A 336 13.64 -9.05 -4.71
N THR A 337 14.46 -9.04 -5.75
CA THR A 337 14.46 -8.03 -6.82
C THR A 337 13.12 -8.01 -7.54
N ALA A 338 12.60 -9.17 -7.95
CA ALA A 338 11.33 -9.29 -8.62
C ALA A 338 10.17 -8.77 -7.73
N ILE A 339 10.15 -9.14 -6.45
CA ILE A 339 9.14 -8.68 -5.47
C ILE A 339 9.24 -7.15 -5.29
N THR A 340 10.43 -6.61 -5.13
CA THR A 340 10.62 -5.16 -4.91
C THR A 340 10.11 -4.35 -6.10
N PHE A 341 10.45 -4.72 -7.32
CA PHE A 341 9.93 -4.03 -8.51
C PHE A 341 8.42 -4.27 -8.71
N GLN A 342 7.92 -5.47 -8.41
CA GLN A 342 6.48 -5.75 -8.44
C GLN A 342 5.70 -4.84 -7.49
N LEU A 343 6.17 -4.63 -6.25
CA LEU A 343 5.52 -3.74 -5.28
C LEU A 343 5.52 -2.28 -5.75
N LEU A 344 6.63 -1.80 -6.33
CA LEU A 344 6.69 -0.46 -6.94
C LEU A 344 5.69 -0.30 -8.09
N ILE A 345 5.60 -1.32 -8.96
CA ILE A 345 4.65 -1.32 -10.08
C ILE A 345 3.21 -1.31 -9.56
N GLN A 346 2.89 -2.13 -8.56
CA GLN A 346 1.54 -2.20 -8.00
C GLN A 346 1.08 -0.86 -7.43
N VAL A 347 1.89 -0.23 -6.56
CA VAL A 347 1.50 1.06 -5.96
C VAL A 347 1.31 2.12 -7.04
N SER A 348 2.19 2.14 -8.04
CA SER A 348 2.13 3.14 -9.11
C SER A 348 0.89 2.96 -10.00
N LEU A 349 0.56 1.72 -10.37
CA LEU A 349 -0.64 1.43 -11.18
C LEU A 349 -1.93 1.75 -10.42
N VAL A 350 -1.99 1.46 -9.12
CA VAL A 350 -3.17 1.74 -8.30
C VAL A 350 -3.43 3.26 -8.23
N PHE A 351 -2.40 4.06 -8.00
CA PHE A 351 -2.58 5.52 -7.96
C PHE A 351 -2.83 6.13 -9.35
N GLU A 352 -2.31 5.54 -10.43
CA GLU A 352 -2.58 5.98 -11.81
C GLU A 352 -4.07 5.89 -12.17
N LEU A 353 -4.85 5.00 -11.53
CA LEU A 353 -6.29 4.90 -11.72
C LEU A 353 -7.02 6.22 -11.43
N LEU A 354 -6.56 6.99 -10.45
CA LEU A 354 -7.17 8.28 -10.11
C LEU A 354 -6.81 9.36 -11.14
N GLY A 355 -5.56 9.39 -11.59
CA GLY A 355 -5.13 10.34 -12.62
C GLY A 355 -5.80 10.10 -13.96
N SER A 356 -5.92 8.84 -14.38
CA SER A 356 -6.48 8.44 -15.67
C SER A 356 -7.97 8.76 -15.84
N ILE A 357 -8.72 8.88 -14.74
CA ILE A 357 -10.16 9.15 -14.79
C ILE A 357 -10.49 10.66 -14.88
N THR A 358 -9.49 11.53 -14.67
CA THR A 358 -9.69 12.99 -14.66
C THR A 358 -10.30 13.51 -15.95
N GLU A 359 -9.80 13.06 -17.10
CA GLU A 359 -10.32 13.46 -18.42
C GLU A 359 -11.78 13.05 -18.62
N SER A 360 -12.13 11.81 -18.23
CA SER A 360 -13.51 11.32 -18.33
C SER A 360 -14.45 12.13 -17.43
N LEU A 361 -14.01 12.53 -16.23
CA LEU A 361 -14.80 13.36 -15.34
C LEU A 361 -15.01 14.76 -15.93
N MET A 362 -13.96 15.36 -16.46
CA MET A 362 -14.01 16.69 -17.10
C MET A 362 -15.01 16.67 -18.27
N ASN A 363 -14.92 15.67 -19.14
CA ASN A 363 -15.82 15.52 -20.29
C ASN A 363 -17.27 15.33 -19.85
N ALA A 364 -17.54 14.50 -18.85
CA ALA A 364 -18.89 14.28 -18.33
C ALA A 364 -19.49 15.57 -17.70
N VAL A 365 -18.67 16.40 -17.06
CA VAL A 365 -19.14 17.71 -16.56
C VAL A 365 -19.41 18.69 -17.72
N TYR A 366 -18.59 18.67 -18.77
CA TYR A 366 -18.77 19.52 -19.94
C TYR A 366 -20.03 19.16 -20.73
N GLU A 367 -20.38 17.87 -20.81
CA GLU A 367 -21.54 17.34 -21.51
C GLU A 367 -22.88 17.53 -20.79
N LEU A 368 -22.86 18.10 -19.57
CA LEU A 368 -24.11 18.51 -18.91
C LEU A 368 -24.90 19.46 -19.80
N PRO A 369 -26.23 19.41 -19.84
CA PRO A 369 -27.08 20.27 -20.67
C PRO A 369 -27.19 21.70 -20.11
N TRP A 370 -26.01 22.33 -19.89
CA TRP A 370 -25.89 23.66 -19.28
C TRP A 370 -26.48 24.78 -20.15
N GLU A 371 -26.59 24.58 -21.47
CA GLU A 371 -27.21 25.49 -22.42
C GLU A 371 -28.68 25.76 -22.10
N TYR A 372 -29.37 24.80 -21.50
CA TYR A 372 -30.79 24.91 -21.12
C TYR A 372 -31.00 25.38 -19.68
N MET A 373 -29.93 25.58 -18.93
CA MET A 373 -30.00 25.94 -17.52
C MET A 373 -30.08 27.44 -17.29
N GLU A 374 -30.67 27.86 -16.16
CA GLU A 374 -30.60 29.23 -15.68
C GLU A 374 -29.16 29.66 -15.39
N VAL A 375 -28.90 30.97 -15.44
CA VAL A 375 -27.55 31.57 -15.21
C VAL A 375 -26.91 31.09 -13.89
N ARG A 376 -27.72 30.93 -12.84
CA ARG A 376 -27.24 30.44 -11.53
C ARG A 376 -26.68 29.02 -11.62
N HIS A 377 -27.37 28.12 -12.31
CA HIS A 377 -26.94 26.73 -12.47
C HIS A 377 -25.75 26.62 -13.43
N ARG A 378 -25.72 27.40 -14.51
CA ARG A 378 -24.56 27.51 -15.43
C ARG A 378 -23.28 27.88 -14.67
N ARG A 379 -23.34 28.83 -13.72
CA ARG A 379 -22.21 29.22 -12.88
C ARG A 379 -21.72 28.04 -12.04
N THR A 380 -22.62 27.26 -11.48
CA THR A 380 -22.27 26.05 -10.68
C THR A 380 -21.56 25.02 -11.54
N VAL A 381 -22.09 24.73 -12.74
CA VAL A 381 -21.44 23.83 -13.72
C VAL A 381 -20.06 24.35 -14.11
N HIS A 382 -19.92 25.65 -14.38
CA HIS A 382 -18.63 26.25 -14.73
C HIS A 382 -17.58 26.09 -13.60
N ILE A 383 -17.98 26.31 -12.34
CA ILE A 383 -17.09 26.09 -11.18
C ILE A 383 -16.69 24.62 -11.07
N MET A 384 -17.65 23.70 -11.24
CA MET A 384 -17.38 22.26 -11.21
C MET A 384 -16.45 21.84 -12.36
N LEU A 385 -16.66 22.38 -13.57
CA LEU A 385 -15.80 22.12 -14.72
C LEU A 385 -14.36 22.62 -14.47
N ARG A 386 -14.21 23.82 -13.94
CA ARG A 386 -12.89 24.34 -13.57
C ARG A 386 -12.17 23.43 -12.54
N GLN A 387 -12.91 22.93 -11.57
CA GLN A 387 -12.35 22.04 -10.56
C GLN A 387 -12.01 20.64 -11.13
N SER A 388 -12.81 20.11 -12.07
CA SER A 388 -12.55 18.82 -12.71
C SER A 388 -11.36 18.81 -13.67
N GLN A 389 -10.84 19.99 -14.08
CA GLN A 389 -9.62 20.11 -14.87
C GLN A 389 -8.35 19.92 -14.04
N VAL A 390 -8.45 19.95 -12.70
CA VAL A 390 -7.33 19.69 -11.82
C VAL A 390 -7.12 18.18 -11.72
N SER A 391 -5.91 17.72 -12.03
CA SER A 391 -5.58 16.29 -11.96
C SER A 391 -5.78 15.72 -10.55
N LEU A 392 -6.45 14.58 -10.44
CA LEU A 392 -6.75 13.87 -9.20
C LEU A 392 -5.57 13.01 -8.72
N ASN A 393 -4.35 13.49 -8.88
CA ASN A 393 -3.16 12.76 -8.47
C ASN A 393 -2.95 12.87 -6.95
N THR A 394 -2.62 11.73 -6.33
CA THR A 394 -2.11 11.72 -4.95
C THR A 394 -0.64 12.10 -4.95
N ARG A 395 -0.22 12.91 -3.98
CA ARG A 395 1.15 13.41 -3.87
C ARG A 395 1.83 12.93 -2.61
N ALA A 396 3.06 12.44 -2.77
CA ALA A 396 3.95 12.18 -1.66
C ALA A 396 4.56 13.49 -1.17
N LEU A 397 4.31 13.86 0.10
CA LEU A 397 4.73 15.14 0.72
C LEU A 397 4.33 16.39 -0.09
N ASN A 398 3.25 16.33 -0.86
CA ASN A 398 2.84 17.40 -1.79
C ASN A 398 3.91 17.78 -2.85
N MET A 399 4.97 16.96 -3.02
CA MET A 399 6.11 17.22 -3.89
C MET A 399 6.17 16.29 -5.10
N VAL A 400 5.91 15.00 -4.90
CA VAL A 400 6.08 13.96 -5.92
C VAL A 400 4.73 13.31 -6.22
N ASP A 401 4.28 13.40 -7.47
CA ASP A 401 3.08 12.68 -7.92
C ASP A 401 3.36 11.17 -7.90
N ILE A 402 2.44 10.40 -7.32
CA ILE A 402 2.55 8.94 -7.28
C ILE A 402 1.81 8.39 -8.50
N GLY A 403 2.54 7.71 -9.37
CA GLY A 403 1.98 7.14 -10.60
C GLY A 403 3.06 6.57 -11.52
N SER A 404 2.66 6.24 -12.74
CA SER A 404 3.51 5.59 -13.75
C SER A 404 4.75 6.40 -14.10
N ARG A 405 4.67 7.73 -14.15
CA ARG A 405 5.82 8.60 -14.47
C ARG A 405 6.93 8.47 -13.42
N THR A 406 6.58 8.52 -12.15
CA THR A 406 7.54 8.38 -11.04
C THR A 406 8.12 6.98 -11.00
N MET A 407 7.31 5.94 -11.22
CA MET A 407 7.78 4.56 -11.34
C MET A 407 8.83 4.40 -12.44
N ILE A 408 8.53 4.90 -13.65
CA ILE A 408 9.46 4.82 -14.79
C ILE A 408 10.75 5.57 -14.48
N ALA A 409 10.68 6.73 -13.82
CA ALA A 409 11.84 7.50 -13.40
C ALA A 409 12.71 6.70 -12.42
N ILE A 410 12.10 6.08 -11.40
CA ILE A 410 12.80 5.23 -10.42
C ILE A 410 13.49 4.06 -11.11
N ILE A 411 12.78 3.32 -11.97
CA ILE A 411 13.35 2.17 -12.71
C ILE A 411 14.52 2.61 -13.60
N LYS A 412 14.35 3.69 -14.38
CA LYS A 412 15.42 4.21 -15.24
C LYS A 412 16.64 4.63 -14.44
N THR A 413 16.45 5.32 -13.32
CA THR A 413 17.54 5.78 -12.46
C THR A 413 18.24 4.60 -11.82
N SER A 414 17.50 3.59 -11.32
CA SER A 414 18.09 2.37 -10.76
C SER A 414 18.94 1.62 -11.78
N LEU A 415 18.45 1.49 -13.01
CA LEU A 415 19.22 0.87 -14.11
C LEU A 415 20.45 1.70 -14.48
N SER A 416 20.35 3.03 -14.51
CA SER A 416 21.51 3.89 -14.84
C SER A 416 22.60 3.78 -13.76
N TYR A 417 22.24 3.82 -12.49
CA TYR A 417 23.21 3.61 -11.40
C TYR A 417 23.80 2.21 -11.41
N PHE A 418 22.99 1.19 -11.68
CA PHE A 418 23.48 -0.17 -11.86
C PHE A 418 24.56 -0.27 -12.95
N VAL A 419 24.30 0.27 -14.15
CA VAL A 419 25.29 0.27 -15.25
C VAL A 419 26.57 0.99 -14.82
N MET A 420 26.44 2.17 -14.20
CA MET A 420 27.59 2.95 -13.74
C MET A 420 28.42 2.16 -12.70
N LEU A 421 27.78 1.59 -11.68
CA LEU A 421 28.48 0.83 -10.63
C LEU A 421 29.15 -0.44 -11.18
N ARG A 422 28.52 -1.12 -12.13
CA ARG A 422 29.11 -2.28 -12.80
C ARG A 422 30.35 -1.92 -13.59
N THR A 423 30.36 -0.76 -14.27
CA THR A 423 31.52 -0.30 -15.04
C THR A 423 32.72 -0.07 -14.12
N PHE A 424 32.52 0.58 -12.97
CA PHE A 424 33.58 0.78 -11.98
C PHE A 424 34.10 -0.55 -11.39
N ALA A 425 33.21 -1.51 -11.13
CA ALA A 425 33.61 -2.81 -10.56
C ALA A 425 34.33 -3.73 -11.57
N THR A 426 34.30 -3.45 -12.87
CA THR A 426 35.03 -4.20 -13.91
C THR A 426 36.36 -3.56 -14.30
N ASP A 427 36.61 -2.33 -13.89
CA ASP A 427 37.87 -1.60 -14.16
C ASP A 427 38.93 -1.80 -13.04
N ASP A 428 38.54 -2.41 -11.89
CA ASP A 428 39.42 -2.88 -10.81
C ASP A 428 39.71 -4.42 -10.95
#